data_684e507764c55e2908ae3a0de0a16ee5
#
_entry.id   684e507764c55e2908ae3a0de0a16ee5
#
_cell.length_a   1.000
_cell.length_b   1.000
_cell.length_c   1.000
_cell.angle_alpha   90.00
_cell.angle_beta   90.00
_cell.angle_gamma   90.00
#
_symmetry.space_group_name_H-M   'P 1'
#
loop_
_entity.id
_entity.type
_entity.pdbx_description
1 polymer ?
#
loop_
_entity_poly.entity_id
_entity_poly.type
_entity_poly.pdbx_seq_one_letter_code
_entity_poly.pdbx_strand_id
1 'polypeptide(L)'
;MILGIETSCDETSVALLEGDGTVLVKLISSQIARHQPFGGVVPEIASREHLQHLFPLVARAMGEAKVEWTSVERIAVTAGPGLIGALLVGVAGAQGLSYGLGIPLVPVNHLEGHIFSPYLRPSGPATPIPRRFLSLVISGGHSSVYDVRDGSAEMLNRTRDDAIGETFDKVAKFMGLPYPGGPQIERAAAGGGEGRRRFVFTLPQFNEKSADFSYSGVKAAAIRLARQYKISEAGDPQDLADFCLAFQTALIDQLFDRLDGIWAGITPPFPQEVVVAGGVAANGVVRARIAAWGQRRGVTVRLPEKSYCTDNAAMIAVAALQKPDEAVDPQRVTARSRLR
;
A
#
# COMPACT_ATOMS: atom_id res chain seq x y z
N MET A 1 0.89 7.02 24.41
CA MET A 1 1.06 6.00 23.34
C MET A 1 -0.16 5.93 22.44
N ILE A 2 0.00 5.40 21.21
CA ILE A 2 -1.11 5.17 20.26
C ILE A 2 -1.21 3.69 19.95
N LEU A 3 -2.42 3.12 20.10
CA LEU A 3 -2.75 1.79 19.60
C LEU A 3 -3.31 1.93 18.18
N GLY A 4 -2.62 1.39 17.18
CA GLY A 4 -3.07 1.31 15.80
C GLY A 4 -3.79 -0.01 15.52
N ILE A 5 -4.87 0.06 14.72
CA ILE A 5 -5.65 -1.09 14.23
C ILE A 5 -5.85 -0.96 12.73
N GLU A 6 -5.45 -2.00 11.97
CA GLU A 6 -5.62 -2.09 10.53
C GLU A 6 -6.33 -3.41 10.17
N THR A 7 -7.45 -3.28 9.43
CA THR A 7 -8.25 -4.42 8.96
C THR A 7 -8.89 -4.16 7.60
N SER A 8 -8.32 -3.27 6.77
CA SER A 8 -9.02 -2.81 5.55
C SER A 8 -9.10 -3.84 4.42
N CYS A 9 -8.22 -4.86 4.42
CA CYS A 9 -8.14 -5.85 3.34
C CYS A 9 -7.94 -7.27 3.87
N ASP A 10 -6.76 -7.86 3.69
CA ASP A 10 -6.43 -9.24 4.03
C ASP A 10 -5.35 -9.37 5.12
N GLU A 11 -5.02 -8.26 5.78
CA GLU A 11 -4.09 -8.21 6.90
C GLU A 11 -4.80 -7.72 8.16
N THR A 12 -4.84 -8.54 9.21
CA THR A 12 -5.21 -8.06 10.55
C THR A 12 -3.94 -7.59 11.24
N SER A 13 -3.83 -6.31 11.53
CA SER A 13 -2.63 -5.77 12.18
C SER A 13 -2.97 -4.90 13.39
N VAL A 14 -2.08 -4.99 14.40
CA VAL A 14 -2.10 -4.17 15.60
C VAL A 14 -0.69 -3.66 15.88
N ALA A 15 -0.57 -2.39 16.24
CA ALA A 15 0.71 -1.80 16.61
C ALA A 15 0.57 -0.83 17.78
N LEU A 16 1.64 -0.71 18.55
CA LEU A 16 1.78 0.29 19.62
C LEU A 16 2.95 1.22 19.26
N LEU A 17 2.66 2.53 19.24
CA LEU A 17 3.64 3.56 19.00
C LEU A 17 3.73 4.53 20.19
N GLU A 18 4.93 4.99 20.48
CA GLU A 18 5.15 6.14 21.35
C GLU A 18 4.75 7.45 20.67
N GLY A 19 4.65 8.53 21.43
CA GLY A 19 4.27 9.85 20.91
C GLY A 19 5.26 10.44 19.90
N ASP A 20 6.50 9.98 19.89
CA ASP A 20 7.53 10.36 18.91
C ASP A 20 7.53 9.46 17.65
N GLY A 21 6.61 8.48 17.57
CA GLY A 21 6.51 7.54 16.47
C GLY A 21 7.42 6.31 16.58
N THR A 22 8.07 6.10 17.71
CA THR A 22 8.81 4.86 17.98
C THR A 22 7.84 3.69 18.03
N VAL A 23 8.11 2.67 17.21
CA VAL A 23 7.29 1.45 17.14
C VAL A 23 7.74 0.49 18.24
N LEU A 24 6.90 0.30 19.26
CA LEU A 24 7.16 -0.66 20.34
C LEU A 24 6.85 -2.09 19.90
N VAL A 25 5.70 -2.27 19.26
CA VAL A 25 5.23 -3.56 18.76
C VAL A 25 4.47 -3.34 17.45
N LYS A 26 4.67 -4.24 16.50
CA LYS A 26 3.89 -4.35 15.28
C LYS A 26 3.61 -5.82 14.99
N LEU A 27 2.36 -6.22 15.08
CA LEU A 27 1.90 -7.58 14.84
C LEU A 27 1.01 -7.61 13.59
N ILE A 28 1.18 -8.64 12.77
CA ILE A 28 0.38 -8.87 11.57
C ILE A 28 -0.04 -10.34 11.55
N SER A 29 -1.34 -10.58 11.35
CA SER A 29 -1.89 -11.87 10.97
C SER A 29 -2.32 -11.79 9.52
N SER A 30 -1.50 -12.36 8.62
CA SER A 30 -1.76 -12.35 7.19
C SER A 30 -2.70 -13.49 6.80
N GLN A 31 -3.64 -13.16 5.93
CA GLN A 31 -4.64 -14.08 5.40
C GLN A 31 -4.26 -14.60 4.00
N ILE A 32 -3.05 -14.31 3.50
CA ILE A 32 -2.58 -14.70 2.16
C ILE A 32 -2.83 -16.19 1.91
N ALA A 33 -2.45 -17.06 2.86
CA ALA A 33 -2.65 -18.49 2.73
C ALA A 33 -4.13 -18.91 2.59
N ARG A 34 -5.05 -18.14 3.20
CA ARG A 34 -6.50 -18.36 3.09
C ARG A 34 -7.06 -17.92 1.75
N HIS A 35 -6.49 -16.90 1.16
CA HIS A 35 -6.94 -16.32 -0.12
C HIS A 35 -6.26 -16.93 -1.34
N GLN A 36 -5.08 -17.52 -1.15
CA GLN A 36 -4.28 -18.13 -2.23
C GLN A 36 -5.07 -19.13 -3.09
N PRO A 37 -5.89 -20.06 -2.55
CA PRO A 37 -6.67 -21.00 -3.36
C PRO A 37 -7.67 -20.32 -4.30
N PHE A 38 -8.08 -19.08 -3.99
CA PHE A 38 -9.02 -18.30 -4.80
C PHE A 38 -8.30 -17.38 -5.80
N GLY A 39 -6.97 -17.25 -5.66
CA GLY A 39 -6.12 -16.38 -6.49
C GLY A 39 -6.43 -14.89 -6.31
N GLY A 40 -6.81 -14.47 -5.09
CA GLY A 40 -7.12 -13.10 -4.71
C GLY A 40 -8.02 -13.04 -3.49
N VAL A 41 -8.19 -11.85 -2.91
CA VAL A 41 -8.93 -11.66 -1.67
C VAL A 41 -10.43 -11.94 -1.84
N VAL A 42 -11.00 -12.73 -0.91
CA VAL A 42 -12.43 -13.01 -0.80
C VAL A 42 -12.98 -12.22 0.39
N PRO A 43 -13.81 -11.18 0.18
CA PRO A 43 -14.20 -10.22 1.23
C PRO A 43 -14.85 -10.85 2.45
N GLU A 44 -15.69 -11.88 2.26
CA GLU A 44 -16.38 -12.55 3.36
C GLU A 44 -15.42 -13.37 4.23
N ILE A 45 -14.45 -14.05 3.61
CA ILE A 45 -13.40 -14.76 4.34
C ILE A 45 -12.56 -13.75 5.13
N ALA A 46 -12.16 -12.63 4.51
CA ALA A 46 -11.38 -11.60 5.17
C ALA A 46 -12.09 -11.10 6.44
N SER A 47 -13.38 -10.78 6.36
CA SER A 47 -14.14 -10.30 7.52
C SER A 47 -14.17 -11.30 8.68
N ARG A 48 -14.32 -12.58 8.38
CA ARG A 48 -14.35 -13.66 9.39
C ARG A 48 -12.98 -13.86 10.05
N GLU A 49 -11.91 -13.82 9.28
CA GLU A 49 -10.54 -13.93 9.82
C GLU A 49 -10.22 -12.73 10.73
N HIS A 50 -10.61 -11.50 10.36
CA HIS A 50 -10.44 -10.34 11.23
C HIS A 50 -11.15 -10.50 12.58
N LEU A 51 -12.37 -11.02 12.60
CA LEU A 51 -13.10 -11.28 13.85
C LEU A 51 -12.37 -12.24 14.78
N GLN A 52 -11.70 -13.24 14.22
CA GLN A 52 -10.96 -14.24 15.00
C GLN A 52 -9.63 -13.70 15.52
N HIS A 53 -8.97 -12.83 14.77
CA HIS A 53 -7.58 -12.45 15.04
C HIS A 53 -7.41 -11.10 15.74
N LEU A 54 -8.35 -10.16 15.61
CA LEU A 54 -8.18 -8.79 16.11
C LEU A 54 -7.87 -8.73 17.61
N PHE A 55 -8.76 -9.25 18.45
CA PHE A 55 -8.57 -9.15 19.89
C PHE A 55 -7.42 -9.99 20.44
N PRO A 56 -7.15 -11.23 19.96
CA PRO A 56 -5.93 -11.94 20.28
C PRO A 56 -4.65 -11.15 19.95
N LEU A 57 -4.61 -10.45 18.80
CA LEU A 57 -3.47 -9.59 18.44
C LEU A 57 -3.36 -8.37 19.35
N VAL A 58 -4.47 -7.73 19.71
CA VAL A 58 -4.47 -6.62 20.68
C VAL A 58 -3.90 -7.06 22.02
N ALA A 59 -4.41 -8.15 22.58
CA ALA A 59 -3.92 -8.69 23.86
C ALA A 59 -2.44 -9.05 23.79
N ARG A 60 -2.01 -9.66 22.70
CA ARG A 60 -0.61 -10.01 22.46
C ARG A 60 0.27 -8.76 22.34
N ALA A 61 -0.17 -7.72 21.62
CA ALA A 61 0.58 -6.48 21.46
C ALA A 61 0.81 -5.78 22.80
N MET A 62 -0.22 -5.68 23.66
CA MET A 62 -0.11 -5.13 25.00
C MET A 62 0.87 -5.94 25.86
N GLY A 63 0.78 -7.27 25.80
CA GLY A 63 1.66 -8.16 26.55
C GLY A 63 3.12 -8.12 26.09
N GLU A 64 3.39 -8.08 24.78
CA GLU A 64 4.75 -7.99 24.24
C GLU A 64 5.40 -6.62 24.55
N ALA A 65 4.63 -5.54 24.45
CA ALA A 65 5.09 -4.20 24.80
C ALA A 65 5.23 -4.02 26.33
N LYS A 66 4.63 -4.91 27.14
CA LYS A 66 4.58 -4.81 28.61
C LYS A 66 4.01 -3.47 29.10
N VAL A 67 2.94 -3.02 28.45
CA VAL A 67 2.28 -1.75 28.74
C VAL A 67 0.86 -1.99 29.26
N GLU A 68 0.42 -1.10 30.17
CA GLU A 68 -0.94 -1.08 30.69
C GLU A 68 -1.83 -0.17 29.84
N TRP A 69 -3.14 -0.42 29.83
CA TRP A 69 -4.11 0.39 29.11
C TRP A 69 -4.09 1.89 29.49
N THR A 70 -3.72 2.19 30.72
CA THR A 70 -3.56 3.58 31.20
C THR A 70 -2.48 4.37 30.49
N SER A 71 -1.57 3.69 29.79
CA SER A 71 -0.52 4.31 28.96
C SER A 71 -0.98 4.60 27.54
N VAL A 72 -2.13 4.05 27.11
CA VAL A 72 -2.69 4.27 25.77
C VAL A 72 -3.53 5.53 25.79
N GLU A 73 -3.08 6.56 25.10
CA GLU A 73 -3.74 7.88 25.05
C GLU A 73 -4.77 7.97 23.92
N ARG A 74 -4.58 7.19 22.85
CA ARG A 74 -5.46 7.19 21.66
C ARG A 74 -5.49 5.82 21.02
N ILE A 75 -6.64 5.49 20.42
CA ILE A 75 -6.80 4.33 19.53
C ILE A 75 -6.96 4.88 18.11
N ALA A 76 -6.13 4.46 17.18
CA ALA A 76 -6.23 4.80 15.77
C ALA A 76 -6.74 3.60 15.00
N VAL A 77 -7.76 3.77 14.16
CA VAL A 77 -8.34 2.68 13.38
C VAL A 77 -8.57 3.10 11.94
N THR A 78 -8.30 2.22 11.00
CA THR A 78 -8.65 2.44 9.61
C THR A 78 -10.16 2.48 9.44
N ALA A 79 -10.68 3.66 9.05
CA ALA A 79 -12.10 3.85 8.79
C ALA A 79 -12.46 3.70 7.29
N GLY A 80 -11.46 3.67 6.42
CA GLY A 80 -11.57 3.49 4.96
C GLY A 80 -10.43 4.17 4.20
N PRO A 81 -10.35 3.96 2.87
CA PRO A 81 -11.11 2.98 2.08
C PRO A 81 -10.71 1.53 2.37
N GLY A 82 -11.53 0.56 1.92
CA GLY A 82 -11.25 -0.87 2.07
C GLY A 82 -12.49 -1.74 1.90
N LEU A 83 -12.34 -3.03 2.19
CA LEU A 83 -13.44 -3.99 2.18
C LEU A 83 -14.40 -3.69 3.34
N ILE A 84 -15.66 -3.38 3.03
CA ILE A 84 -16.60 -2.87 4.04
C ILE A 84 -16.77 -3.80 5.25
N GLY A 85 -16.88 -5.13 5.02
CA GLY A 85 -17.00 -6.10 6.10
C GLY A 85 -15.76 -6.18 6.98
N ALA A 86 -14.57 -6.09 6.39
CA ALA A 86 -13.29 -6.08 7.08
C ALA A 86 -13.11 -4.79 7.91
N LEU A 87 -13.40 -3.63 7.31
CA LEU A 87 -13.39 -2.33 8.02
C LEU A 87 -14.36 -2.29 9.20
N LEU A 88 -15.57 -2.86 9.04
CA LEU A 88 -16.56 -2.92 10.12
C LEU A 88 -16.03 -3.65 11.34
N VAL A 89 -15.26 -4.73 11.16
CA VAL A 89 -14.67 -5.48 12.28
C VAL A 89 -13.67 -4.60 13.05
N GLY A 90 -12.75 -3.94 12.35
CA GLY A 90 -11.76 -3.06 12.97
C GLY A 90 -12.41 -1.88 13.68
N VAL A 91 -13.33 -1.19 12.99
CA VAL A 91 -14.05 -0.03 13.54
C VAL A 91 -14.87 -0.42 14.76
N ALA A 92 -15.68 -1.48 14.70
CA ALA A 92 -16.48 -1.93 15.83
C ALA A 92 -15.60 -2.37 17.03
N GLY A 93 -14.49 -3.07 16.76
CA GLY A 93 -13.51 -3.45 17.78
C GLY A 93 -12.87 -2.22 18.45
N ALA A 94 -12.44 -1.24 17.66
CA ALA A 94 -11.87 -0.01 18.16
C ALA A 94 -12.88 0.85 18.95
N GLN A 95 -14.13 0.92 18.47
CA GLN A 95 -15.23 1.58 19.19
C GLN A 95 -15.48 0.93 20.56
N GLY A 96 -15.54 -0.41 20.61
CA GLY A 96 -15.73 -1.16 21.85
C GLY A 96 -14.61 -0.91 22.88
N LEU A 97 -13.35 -0.92 22.42
CA LEU A 97 -12.19 -0.60 23.26
C LEU A 97 -12.22 0.87 23.73
N SER A 98 -12.46 1.81 22.82
CA SER A 98 -12.53 3.24 23.13
C SER A 98 -13.62 3.53 24.15
N TYR A 99 -14.82 3.02 23.94
CA TYR A 99 -15.95 3.23 24.85
C TYR A 99 -15.72 2.58 26.21
N GLY A 100 -15.26 1.32 26.23
CA GLY A 100 -15.07 0.55 27.47
C GLY A 100 -13.93 1.07 28.35
N LEU A 101 -12.90 1.66 27.75
CA LEU A 101 -11.69 2.15 28.43
C LEU A 101 -11.66 3.67 28.59
N GLY A 102 -12.58 4.40 27.95
CA GLY A 102 -12.57 5.87 27.95
C GLY A 102 -11.41 6.47 27.15
N ILE A 103 -10.84 5.73 26.18
CA ILE A 103 -9.71 6.17 25.37
C ILE A 103 -10.22 6.82 24.09
N PRO A 104 -9.75 8.03 23.70
CA PRO A 104 -10.14 8.71 22.47
C PRO A 104 -9.90 7.87 21.20
N LEU A 105 -10.86 7.91 20.25
CA LEU A 105 -10.77 7.17 18.97
C LEU A 105 -10.45 8.13 17.81
N VAL A 106 -9.46 7.78 17.01
CA VAL A 106 -9.03 8.53 15.81
C VAL A 106 -9.31 7.68 14.58
N PRO A 107 -10.30 8.04 13.74
CA PRO A 107 -10.51 7.40 12.45
C PRO A 107 -9.44 7.86 11.46
N VAL A 108 -8.76 6.91 10.83
CA VAL A 108 -7.67 7.18 9.89
C VAL A 108 -8.05 6.72 8.48
N ASN A 109 -7.67 7.54 7.50
CA ASN A 109 -7.72 7.13 6.10
C ASN A 109 -6.57 6.16 5.81
N HIS A 110 -6.87 4.97 5.31
CA HIS A 110 -5.89 3.94 4.95
C HIS A 110 -4.77 4.49 4.03
N LEU A 111 -5.11 5.35 3.08
CA LEU A 111 -4.13 5.94 2.16
C LEU A 111 -3.21 6.95 2.87
N GLU A 112 -3.71 7.68 3.87
CA GLU A 112 -2.86 8.51 4.73
C GLU A 112 -1.88 7.64 5.53
N GLY A 113 -2.31 6.45 5.99
CA GLY A 113 -1.40 5.47 6.57
C GLY A 113 -0.22 5.19 5.65
N HIS A 114 -0.49 4.87 4.39
CA HIS A 114 0.56 4.66 3.39
C HIS A 114 1.42 5.92 3.17
N ILE A 115 0.82 7.10 3.04
CA ILE A 115 1.52 8.37 2.81
C ILE A 115 2.56 8.64 3.91
N PHE A 116 2.23 8.35 5.17
CA PHE A 116 3.12 8.61 6.30
C PHE A 116 4.01 7.43 6.70
N SER A 117 3.75 6.21 6.20
CA SER A 117 4.55 5.02 6.53
C SER A 117 6.05 5.15 6.22
N PRO A 118 6.52 5.90 5.18
CA PRO A 118 7.95 6.05 4.91
C PRO A 118 8.74 6.83 5.97
N TYR A 119 8.05 7.46 6.91
CA TYR A 119 8.68 8.16 8.04
C TYR A 119 8.88 7.27 9.26
N LEU A 120 8.24 6.11 9.31
CA LEU A 120 8.49 5.10 10.34
C LEU A 120 9.93 4.57 10.26
N ARG A 121 10.49 4.26 11.40
CA ARG A 121 11.79 3.58 11.53
C ARG A 121 11.62 2.26 12.27
N PRO A 122 12.45 1.25 11.98
CA PRO A 122 12.43 -0.03 12.70
C PRO A 122 12.75 0.12 14.18
N SER A 123 13.56 1.14 14.52
CA SER A 123 13.93 1.46 15.89
C SER A 123 14.13 2.98 16.01
N GLY A 124 13.72 3.52 17.15
CA GLY A 124 13.81 4.93 17.48
C GLY A 124 12.67 5.78 16.88
N PRO A 125 12.71 7.09 17.13
CA PRO A 125 11.64 8.01 16.77
C PRO A 125 11.44 8.10 15.26
N ALA A 126 10.22 8.41 14.82
CA ALA A 126 9.89 8.66 13.41
C ALA A 126 10.78 9.78 12.84
N THR A 127 11.06 9.70 11.55
CA THR A 127 11.76 10.79 10.86
C THR A 127 10.86 12.03 10.82
N PRO A 128 11.40 13.24 11.05
CA PRO A 128 10.63 14.47 10.90
C PRO A 128 9.96 14.56 9.52
N ILE A 129 8.70 14.90 9.50
CA ILE A 129 7.88 14.99 8.29
C ILE A 129 8.01 16.43 7.76
N PRO A 130 8.43 16.63 6.48
CA PRO A 130 8.50 17.97 5.91
C PRO A 130 7.11 18.57 5.71
N ARG A 131 7.02 19.90 5.75
CA ARG A 131 5.76 20.61 5.56
C ARG A 131 5.13 20.40 4.18
N ARG A 132 5.95 20.12 3.16
CA ARG A 132 5.48 19.76 1.82
C ARG A 132 6.31 18.65 1.21
N PHE A 133 5.62 17.64 0.69
CA PHE A 133 6.22 16.54 -0.09
C PHE A 133 5.21 15.95 -1.07
N LEU A 134 5.70 15.27 -2.08
CA LEU A 134 4.87 14.47 -2.99
C LEU A 134 4.80 13.03 -2.50
N SER A 135 3.62 12.42 -2.53
CA SER A 135 3.48 11.00 -2.19
C SER A 135 2.92 10.20 -3.36
N LEU A 136 3.66 9.18 -3.78
CA LEU A 136 3.21 8.16 -4.73
C LEU A 136 2.79 6.91 -3.95
N VAL A 137 1.50 6.65 -3.89
CA VAL A 137 0.93 5.44 -3.26
C VAL A 137 0.63 4.41 -4.34
N ILE A 138 1.34 3.26 -4.30
CA ILE A 138 1.22 2.16 -5.26
C ILE A 138 1.05 0.83 -4.51
N SER A 139 -0.16 0.29 -4.53
CA SER A 139 -0.54 -0.93 -3.81
C SER A 139 -1.39 -1.87 -4.69
N GLY A 140 -1.90 -2.94 -4.10
CA GLY A 140 -2.86 -3.84 -4.74
C GLY A 140 -4.14 -3.15 -5.17
N GLY A 141 -4.62 -2.17 -4.40
CA GLY A 141 -5.88 -1.47 -4.67
C GLY A 141 -5.73 -0.04 -5.18
N HIS A 142 -4.55 0.57 -5.08
CA HIS A 142 -4.36 1.99 -5.33
C HIS A 142 -3.13 2.29 -6.18
N SER A 143 -3.26 3.31 -7.03
CA SER A 143 -2.16 3.95 -7.74
C SER A 143 -2.52 5.43 -7.84
N SER A 144 -1.93 6.26 -6.97
CA SER A 144 -2.30 7.67 -6.81
C SER A 144 -1.10 8.52 -6.41
N VAL A 145 -1.12 9.79 -6.78
CA VAL A 145 -0.14 10.79 -6.33
C VAL A 145 -0.85 11.87 -5.55
N TYR A 146 -0.23 12.28 -4.45
CA TYR A 146 -0.72 13.32 -3.55
C TYR A 146 0.33 14.43 -3.39
N ASP A 147 -0.11 15.68 -3.38
CA ASP A 147 0.67 16.80 -2.84
C ASP A 147 0.29 16.95 -1.36
N VAL A 148 1.22 16.69 -0.48
CA VAL A 148 0.99 16.76 0.97
C VAL A 148 1.54 18.08 1.47
N ARG A 149 0.69 18.86 2.16
CA ARG A 149 1.06 20.15 2.74
C ARG A 149 0.54 20.26 4.16
N ASP A 150 1.42 20.52 5.11
CA ASP A 150 1.11 20.67 6.53
C ASP A 150 0.22 19.51 7.06
N GLY A 151 0.53 18.28 6.65
CA GLY A 151 -0.20 17.06 7.05
C GLY A 151 -1.47 16.77 6.24
N SER A 152 -1.95 17.69 5.40
CA SER A 152 -3.11 17.48 4.52
C SER A 152 -2.67 16.95 3.15
N ALA A 153 -3.31 15.90 2.67
CA ALA A 153 -3.02 15.24 1.40
C ALA A 153 -4.05 15.59 0.33
N GLU A 154 -3.65 16.34 -0.69
CA GLU A 154 -4.45 16.62 -1.87
C GLU A 154 -4.12 15.61 -2.97
N MET A 155 -5.13 14.91 -3.48
CA MET A 155 -4.96 13.96 -4.58
C MET A 155 -4.77 14.71 -5.91
N LEU A 156 -3.60 14.55 -6.53
CA LEU A 156 -3.31 15.11 -7.85
C LEU A 156 -3.79 14.23 -8.99
N ASN A 157 -3.64 12.91 -8.83
CA ASN A 157 -4.12 11.92 -9.80
C ASN A 157 -4.36 10.57 -9.15
N ARG A 158 -5.04 9.70 -9.87
CA ARG A 158 -5.29 8.30 -9.50
C ARG A 158 -5.35 7.42 -10.74
N THR A 159 -5.40 6.11 -10.53
CA THR A 159 -5.73 5.20 -11.63
C THR A 159 -7.21 5.30 -12.01
N ARG A 160 -7.48 5.21 -13.32
CA ARG A 160 -8.85 5.20 -13.89
C ARG A 160 -9.46 3.80 -13.94
N ASP A 161 -8.61 2.79 -13.85
CA ASP A 161 -8.97 1.39 -13.98
C ASP A 161 -8.25 0.54 -12.94
N ASP A 162 -7.58 -0.55 -13.31
CA ASP A 162 -6.83 -1.38 -12.37
C ASP A 162 -5.69 -0.59 -11.69
N ALA A 163 -5.41 -0.90 -10.44
CA ALA A 163 -4.17 -0.47 -9.79
C ALA A 163 -2.98 -1.27 -10.33
N ILE A 164 -1.77 -0.72 -10.17
CA ILE A 164 -0.55 -1.39 -10.66
C ILE A 164 -0.34 -2.76 -9.98
N GLY A 165 -0.57 -2.88 -8.67
CA GLY A 165 -0.45 -4.15 -7.95
C GLY A 165 -1.53 -5.15 -8.37
N GLU A 166 -2.78 -4.70 -8.53
CA GLU A 166 -3.88 -5.50 -9.06
C GLU A 166 -3.56 -6.03 -10.47
N THR A 167 -2.88 -5.24 -11.28
CA THR A 167 -2.43 -5.64 -12.63
C THR A 167 -1.39 -6.74 -12.55
N PHE A 168 -0.42 -6.65 -11.63
CA PHE A 168 0.51 -7.74 -11.34
C PHE A 168 -0.22 -9.02 -10.95
N ASP A 169 -1.15 -8.93 -10.00
CA ASP A 169 -1.87 -10.09 -9.48
C ASP A 169 -2.74 -10.78 -10.53
N LYS A 170 -3.46 -10.00 -11.35
CA LYS A 170 -4.32 -10.54 -12.42
C LYS A 170 -3.53 -11.23 -13.52
N VAL A 171 -2.39 -10.68 -13.92
CA VAL A 171 -1.52 -11.29 -14.95
C VAL A 171 -0.82 -12.54 -14.38
N ALA A 172 -0.33 -12.48 -13.15
CA ALA A 172 0.24 -13.63 -12.45
C ALA A 172 -0.76 -14.80 -12.35
N LYS A 173 -1.98 -14.50 -11.89
CA LYS A 173 -3.08 -15.48 -11.81
C LYS A 173 -3.38 -16.12 -13.17
N PHE A 174 -3.39 -15.34 -14.26
CA PHE A 174 -3.61 -15.85 -15.60
C PHE A 174 -2.51 -16.86 -16.04
N MET A 175 -1.26 -16.62 -15.60
CA MET A 175 -0.14 -17.52 -15.88
C MET A 175 -0.05 -18.72 -14.92
N GLY A 176 -0.91 -18.82 -13.91
CA GLY A 176 -0.88 -19.88 -12.90
C GLY A 176 0.05 -19.58 -11.71
N LEU A 177 0.67 -18.39 -11.67
CA LEU A 177 1.56 -18.03 -10.57
C LEU A 177 0.76 -17.77 -9.27
N PRO A 178 1.34 -18.10 -8.09
CA PRO A 178 0.69 -17.93 -6.81
C PRO A 178 0.38 -16.47 -6.45
N TYR A 179 -0.63 -16.25 -5.61
CA TYR A 179 -0.92 -14.96 -4.97
C TYR A 179 0.00 -14.76 -3.73
N PRO A 180 0.50 -13.53 -3.48
CA PRO A 180 0.42 -12.33 -4.33
C PRO A 180 1.33 -12.39 -5.57
N GLY A 181 0.81 -11.92 -6.70
CA GLY A 181 1.45 -12.07 -8.01
C GLY A 181 2.68 -11.19 -8.23
N GLY A 182 2.70 -9.97 -7.66
CA GLY A 182 3.81 -9.03 -7.85
C GLY A 182 5.18 -9.63 -7.51
N PRO A 183 5.39 -10.18 -6.30
CA PRO A 183 6.65 -10.84 -5.93
C PRO A 183 7.01 -12.05 -6.81
N GLN A 184 6.02 -12.78 -7.31
CA GLN A 184 6.27 -13.94 -8.19
C GLN A 184 6.80 -13.50 -9.56
N ILE A 185 6.15 -12.45 -10.14
CA ILE A 185 6.60 -11.86 -11.41
C ILE A 185 8.00 -11.27 -11.26
N GLU A 186 8.28 -10.55 -10.18
CA GLU A 186 9.61 -9.99 -9.91
C GLU A 186 10.68 -11.08 -9.81
N ARG A 187 10.38 -12.17 -9.12
CA ARG A 187 11.29 -13.32 -8.98
C ARG A 187 11.54 -14.00 -10.33
N ALA A 188 10.50 -14.27 -11.10
CA ALA A 188 10.63 -14.88 -12.42
C ALA A 188 11.40 -13.96 -13.38
N ALA A 189 11.11 -12.65 -13.37
CA ALA A 189 11.78 -11.65 -14.20
C ALA A 189 13.30 -11.57 -13.97
N ALA A 190 13.78 -11.93 -12.78
CA ALA A 190 15.21 -11.92 -12.47
C ALA A 190 16.02 -12.91 -13.32
N GLY A 191 15.40 -13.98 -13.84
CA GLY A 191 16.01 -14.93 -14.77
C GLY A 191 15.90 -14.55 -16.25
N GLY A 192 15.19 -13.47 -16.57
CA GLY A 192 14.97 -13.05 -17.96
C GLY A 192 16.14 -12.28 -18.56
N GLY A 193 16.37 -12.44 -19.86
CA GLY A 193 17.43 -11.75 -20.61
C GLY A 193 16.90 -11.04 -21.86
N GLU A 194 16.34 -11.77 -22.79
CA GLU A 194 15.90 -11.27 -24.10
C GLU A 194 14.42 -10.82 -24.14
N GLY A 195 13.73 -10.78 -23.00
CA GLY A 195 12.28 -10.58 -22.92
C GLY A 195 11.77 -9.35 -23.66
N ARG A 196 12.50 -8.22 -23.62
CA ARG A 196 12.12 -6.98 -24.33
C ARG A 196 12.13 -7.13 -25.86
N ARG A 197 12.95 -7.98 -26.42
CA ARG A 197 13.04 -8.19 -27.87
C ARG A 197 11.93 -9.12 -28.36
N ARG A 198 11.55 -10.11 -27.55
CA ARG A 198 10.56 -11.12 -27.89
C ARG A 198 9.13 -10.69 -27.58
N PHE A 199 8.93 -10.05 -26.43
CA PHE A 199 7.61 -9.63 -25.95
C PHE A 199 7.51 -8.09 -25.96
N VAL A 200 6.92 -7.54 -27.01
CA VAL A 200 6.77 -6.09 -27.18
C VAL A 200 5.42 -5.66 -26.62
N PHE A 201 5.47 -4.82 -25.61
CA PHE A 201 4.30 -4.13 -25.06
C PHE A 201 4.20 -2.73 -25.67
N THR A 202 3.20 -2.52 -26.52
CA THR A 202 2.87 -1.18 -26.98
C THR A 202 2.12 -0.46 -25.87
N LEU A 203 2.76 0.54 -25.27
CA LEU A 203 2.11 1.37 -24.27
C LEU A 203 1.10 2.29 -24.95
N PRO A 204 -0.12 2.44 -24.42
CA PRO A 204 -1.08 3.38 -24.97
C PRO A 204 -0.51 4.79 -24.92
N GLN A 205 -0.49 5.46 -26.07
CA GLN A 205 -0.23 6.89 -26.11
C GLN A 205 -1.52 7.60 -25.70
N PHE A 206 -1.49 8.22 -24.55
CA PHE A 206 -2.62 8.99 -24.09
C PHE A 206 -2.56 10.38 -24.72
N ASN A 207 -3.46 10.64 -25.65
CA ASN A 207 -3.63 11.96 -26.28
C ASN A 207 -4.26 13.01 -25.35
N GLU A 208 -4.38 12.70 -24.06
CA GLU A 208 -5.17 13.49 -23.14
C GLU A 208 -4.34 14.33 -22.18
N LYS A 209 -4.89 15.47 -21.82
CA LYS A 209 -4.40 16.40 -20.80
C LYS A 209 -4.39 15.80 -19.37
N SER A 210 -4.93 14.60 -19.17
CA SER A 210 -4.99 13.95 -17.87
C SER A 210 -3.73 13.15 -17.59
N ALA A 211 -3.13 13.39 -16.44
CA ALA A 211 -1.98 12.65 -15.92
C ALA A 211 -2.37 11.36 -15.19
N ASP A 212 -3.64 10.92 -15.22
CA ASP A 212 -4.11 9.73 -14.52
C ASP A 212 -3.43 8.45 -15.00
N PHE A 213 -3.21 7.52 -14.08
CA PHE A 213 -2.74 6.18 -14.40
C PHE A 213 -3.84 5.35 -15.09
N SER A 214 -3.43 4.37 -15.89
CA SER A 214 -4.30 3.36 -16.49
C SER A 214 -3.46 2.14 -16.83
N TYR A 215 -3.79 0.99 -16.28
CA TYR A 215 -3.03 -0.24 -16.46
C TYR A 215 -3.81 -1.34 -17.18
N SER A 216 -5.10 -1.14 -17.45
CA SER A 216 -5.96 -2.11 -18.12
C SER A 216 -5.46 -2.47 -19.52
N GLY A 217 -4.88 -1.52 -20.26
CA GLY A 217 -4.29 -1.74 -21.58
C GLY A 217 -3.06 -2.67 -21.53
N VAL A 218 -2.14 -2.42 -20.59
CA VAL A 218 -0.97 -3.29 -20.39
C VAL A 218 -1.39 -4.67 -19.94
N LYS A 219 -2.37 -4.77 -19.02
CA LYS A 219 -2.96 -6.03 -18.58
C LYS A 219 -3.53 -6.84 -19.76
N ALA A 220 -4.36 -6.20 -20.59
CA ALA A 220 -4.97 -6.85 -21.74
C ALA A 220 -3.92 -7.34 -22.75
N ALA A 221 -2.88 -6.52 -23.01
CA ALA A 221 -1.76 -6.91 -23.85
C ALA A 221 -1.00 -8.08 -23.26
N ALA A 222 -0.73 -8.08 -21.93
CA ALA A 222 -0.05 -9.17 -21.25
C ALA A 222 -0.82 -10.49 -21.36
N ILE A 223 -2.12 -10.48 -21.07
CA ILE A 223 -2.96 -11.68 -21.16
C ILE A 223 -3.03 -12.21 -22.61
N ARG A 224 -3.14 -11.32 -23.61
CA ARG A 224 -3.13 -11.69 -25.03
C ARG A 224 -1.80 -12.34 -25.44
N LEU A 225 -0.66 -11.74 -25.08
CA LEU A 225 0.67 -12.26 -25.39
C LEU A 225 0.93 -13.58 -24.65
N ALA A 226 0.59 -13.66 -23.35
CA ALA A 226 0.74 -14.89 -22.59
C ALA A 226 -0.06 -16.05 -23.20
N ARG A 227 -1.29 -15.78 -23.68
CA ARG A 227 -2.09 -16.78 -24.39
C ARG A 227 -1.48 -17.17 -25.72
N GLN A 228 -1.03 -16.19 -26.52
CA GLN A 228 -0.43 -16.41 -27.84
C GLN A 228 0.83 -17.28 -27.75
N TYR A 229 1.67 -17.03 -26.77
CA TYR A 229 2.95 -17.73 -26.57
C TYR A 229 2.85 -18.87 -25.55
N LYS A 230 1.64 -19.18 -25.04
CA LYS A 230 1.39 -20.23 -24.03
C LYS A 230 2.24 -20.09 -22.77
N ILE A 231 2.45 -18.86 -22.33
CA ILE A 231 3.23 -18.55 -21.11
C ILE A 231 2.44 -18.98 -19.88
N SER A 232 3.02 -19.84 -19.05
CA SER A 232 2.45 -20.28 -17.78
C SER A 232 3.54 -20.77 -16.84
N GLU A 233 3.24 -20.92 -15.55
CA GLU A 233 4.12 -21.49 -14.54
C GLU A 233 4.58 -22.93 -14.90
N ALA A 234 3.69 -23.71 -15.53
CA ALA A 234 3.98 -25.08 -15.96
C ALA A 234 4.68 -25.14 -17.34
N GLY A 235 4.94 -23.99 -17.96
CA GLY A 235 5.57 -23.88 -19.28
C GLY A 235 7.10 -23.87 -19.24
N ASP A 236 7.71 -23.37 -20.31
CA ASP A 236 9.17 -23.16 -20.37
C ASP A 236 9.60 -22.08 -19.38
N PRO A 237 10.53 -22.36 -18.45
CA PRO A 237 10.96 -21.41 -17.43
C PRO A 237 11.62 -20.15 -18.01
N GLN A 238 12.36 -20.28 -19.15
CA GLN A 238 13.00 -19.11 -19.77
C GLN A 238 11.99 -18.21 -20.45
N ASP A 239 10.98 -18.78 -21.11
CA ASP A 239 9.88 -18.04 -21.71
C ASP A 239 9.08 -17.27 -20.65
N LEU A 240 8.82 -17.91 -19.50
CA LEU A 240 8.18 -17.27 -18.36
C LEU A 240 9.03 -16.12 -17.82
N ALA A 241 10.34 -16.34 -17.64
CA ALA A 241 11.26 -15.31 -17.13
C ALA A 241 11.33 -14.09 -18.06
N ASP A 242 11.51 -14.34 -19.36
CA ASP A 242 11.57 -13.29 -20.38
C ASP A 242 10.27 -12.50 -20.50
N PHE A 243 9.14 -13.19 -20.43
CA PHE A 243 7.82 -12.55 -20.42
C PHE A 243 7.63 -11.69 -19.17
N CYS A 244 7.94 -12.23 -17.98
CA CYS A 244 7.81 -11.50 -16.72
C CYS A 244 8.72 -10.25 -16.71
N LEU A 245 9.93 -10.34 -17.24
CA LEU A 245 10.84 -9.20 -17.38
C LEU A 245 10.25 -8.11 -18.29
N ALA A 246 9.75 -8.50 -19.47
CA ALA A 246 9.15 -7.57 -20.43
C ALA A 246 7.88 -6.91 -19.85
N PHE A 247 7.01 -7.70 -19.24
CA PHE A 247 5.77 -7.20 -18.62
C PHE A 247 6.03 -6.25 -17.46
N GLN A 248 6.87 -6.65 -16.50
CA GLN A 248 7.26 -5.80 -15.37
C GLN A 248 7.86 -4.49 -15.86
N THR A 249 8.74 -4.56 -16.86
CA THR A 249 9.37 -3.37 -17.42
C THR A 249 8.34 -2.42 -18.02
N ALA A 250 7.44 -2.93 -18.87
CA ALA A 250 6.41 -2.12 -19.51
C ALA A 250 5.48 -1.45 -18.49
N LEU A 251 5.10 -2.20 -17.44
CA LEU A 251 4.22 -1.68 -16.39
C LEU A 251 4.90 -0.56 -15.57
N ILE A 252 6.18 -0.75 -15.25
CA ILE A 252 6.97 0.24 -14.53
C ILE A 252 7.33 1.44 -15.43
N ASP A 253 7.60 1.23 -16.73
CA ASP A 253 7.82 2.32 -17.67
C ASP A 253 6.61 3.25 -17.74
N GLN A 254 5.40 2.68 -17.77
CA GLN A 254 4.15 3.47 -17.75
C GLN A 254 3.97 4.25 -16.45
N LEU A 255 4.33 3.66 -15.29
CA LEU A 255 4.31 4.36 -14.01
C LEU A 255 5.18 5.62 -14.04
N PHE A 256 6.42 5.49 -14.54
CA PHE A 256 7.38 6.59 -14.56
C PHE A 256 7.06 7.64 -15.62
N ASP A 257 6.52 7.26 -16.76
CA ASP A 257 6.04 8.20 -17.77
C ASP A 257 4.96 9.13 -17.20
N ARG A 258 4.02 8.57 -16.43
CA ARG A 258 2.99 9.35 -15.75
C ARG A 258 3.54 10.21 -14.61
N LEU A 259 4.45 9.67 -13.81
CA LEU A 259 5.09 10.44 -12.75
C LEU A 259 5.86 11.65 -13.30
N ASP A 260 6.52 11.50 -14.46
CA ASP A 260 7.19 12.59 -15.15
C ASP A 260 6.21 13.68 -15.61
N GLY A 261 5.06 13.28 -16.16
CA GLY A 261 4.00 14.22 -16.54
C GLY A 261 3.44 14.99 -15.35
N ILE A 262 3.20 14.29 -14.23
CA ILE A 262 2.73 14.93 -12.99
C ILE A 262 3.78 15.91 -12.45
N TRP A 263 5.05 15.47 -12.38
CA TRP A 263 6.14 16.33 -11.90
C TRP A 263 6.28 17.60 -12.73
N ALA A 264 6.15 17.50 -14.05
CA ALA A 264 6.21 18.66 -14.95
C ALA A 264 5.05 19.66 -14.72
N GLY A 265 3.94 19.21 -14.18
CA GLY A 265 2.78 20.05 -13.83
C GLY A 265 2.84 20.67 -12.42
N ILE A 266 3.83 20.30 -11.59
CA ILE A 266 3.98 20.86 -10.24
C ILE A 266 4.41 22.33 -10.32
N THR A 267 3.69 23.18 -9.58
CA THR A 267 4.06 24.61 -9.48
C THR A 267 5.02 24.85 -8.32
N PRO A 268 5.97 25.81 -8.48
CA PRO A 268 6.88 26.22 -7.40
C PRO A 268 6.12 26.73 -6.15
N PRO A 269 6.75 26.62 -4.95
CA PRO A 269 8.05 25.98 -4.71
C PRO A 269 7.95 24.47 -4.86
N PHE A 270 8.92 23.84 -5.54
CA PHE A 270 8.91 22.37 -5.73
C PHE A 270 9.07 21.64 -4.39
N PRO A 271 8.39 20.48 -4.22
CA PRO A 271 8.64 19.62 -3.07
C PRO A 271 10.09 19.11 -3.09
N GLN A 272 10.76 19.16 -1.96
CA GLN A 272 12.13 18.69 -1.81
C GLN A 272 12.21 17.17 -1.57
N GLU A 273 11.09 16.55 -1.26
CA GLU A 273 10.99 15.13 -0.97
C GLU A 273 9.82 14.49 -1.75
N VAL A 274 10.07 13.29 -2.25
CA VAL A 274 9.07 12.40 -2.82
C VAL A 274 9.07 11.11 -2.03
N VAL A 275 7.94 10.75 -1.46
CA VAL A 275 7.76 9.46 -0.78
C VAL A 275 7.06 8.48 -1.71
N VAL A 276 7.43 7.20 -1.63
CA VAL A 276 6.76 6.13 -2.36
C VAL A 276 6.34 5.04 -1.38
N ALA A 277 5.08 4.70 -1.35
CA ALA A 277 4.50 3.79 -0.38
C ALA A 277 3.51 2.79 -1.01
N GLY A 278 3.05 1.83 -0.21
CA GLY A 278 2.22 0.73 -0.65
C GLY A 278 3.02 -0.51 -1.05
N GLY A 279 2.34 -1.66 -1.17
CA GLY A 279 2.98 -2.96 -1.38
C GLY A 279 3.91 -3.03 -2.60
N VAL A 280 3.61 -2.31 -3.69
CA VAL A 280 4.45 -2.27 -4.90
C VAL A 280 5.75 -1.50 -4.67
N ALA A 281 5.83 -0.62 -3.66
CA ALA A 281 7.07 0.03 -3.26
C ALA A 281 8.12 -0.95 -2.70
N ALA A 282 7.76 -2.20 -2.40
CA ALA A 282 8.69 -3.25 -2.04
C ALA A 282 9.48 -3.81 -3.24
N ASN A 283 8.95 -3.66 -4.48
CA ASN A 283 9.58 -4.17 -5.71
C ASN A 283 10.94 -3.50 -5.94
N GLY A 284 11.98 -4.31 -6.11
CA GLY A 284 13.38 -3.83 -6.24
C GLY A 284 13.61 -2.97 -7.47
N VAL A 285 12.94 -3.28 -8.58
CA VAL A 285 13.07 -2.49 -9.82
C VAL A 285 12.45 -1.10 -9.65
N VAL A 286 11.28 -1.03 -9.01
CA VAL A 286 10.64 0.26 -8.65
C VAL A 286 11.55 1.07 -7.74
N ARG A 287 12.11 0.45 -6.69
CA ARG A 287 13.02 1.12 -5.75
C ARG A 287 14.26 1.68 -6.44
N ALA A 288 14.90 0.91 -7.30
CA ALA A 288 16.07 1.35 -8.04
C ALA A 288 15.75 2.51 -9.01
N ARG A 289 14.64 2.40 -9.72
CA ARG A 289 14.23 3.41 -10.70
C ARG A 289 13.81 4.72 -10.05
N ILE A 290 13.08 4.68 -8.94
CA ILE A 290 12.65 5.91 -8.26
C ILE A 290 13.85 6.62 -7.60
N ALA A 291 14.82 5.89 -7.07
CA ALA A 291 16.05 6.49 -6.56
C ALA A 291 16.82 7.23 -7.66
N ALA A 292 17.01 6.59 -8.82
CA ALA A 292 17.64 7.22 -9.99
C ALA A 292 16.82 8.41 -10.53
N TRP A 293 15.49 8.32 -10.48
CA TRP A 293 14.58 9.41 -10.87
C TRP A 293 14.75 10.63 -9.96
N GLY A 294 14.82 10.41 -8.64
CA GLY A 294 15.03 11.47 -7.65
C GLY A 294 16.40 12.17 -7.83
N GLN A 295 17.45 11.36 -8.01
CA GLN A 295 18.80 11.90 -8.26
C GLN A 295 18.86 12.84 -9.46
N ARG A 296 18.24 12.45 -10.59
CA ARG A 296 18.19 13.30 -11.79
C ARG A 296 17.45 14.64 -11.59
N ARG A 297 16.55 14.70 -10.60
CA ARG A 297 15.73 15.90 -10.29
C ARG A 297 16.19 16.68 -9.08
N GLY A 298 17.23 16.21 -8.40
CA GLY A 298 17.72 16.84 -7.17
C GLY A 298 16.71 16.78 -6.02
N VAL A 299 15.84 15.74 -6.01
CA VAL A 299 14.82 15.56 -4.99
C VAL A 299 15.12 14.34 -4.13
N THR A 300 14.94 14.46 -2.82
CA THR A 300 15.10 13.33 -1.89
C THR A 300 13.97 12.31 -2.12
N VAL A 301 14.32 11.05 -2.31
CA VAL A 301 13.33 9.95 -2.38
C VAL A 301 13.34 9.18 -1.06
N ARG A 302 12.16 9.05 -0.45
CA ARG A 302 11.96 8.27 0.76
C ARG A 302 11.07 7.07 0.48
N LEU A 303 11.52 5.91 0.90
CA LEU A 303 10.83 4.64 0.79
C LEU A 303 10.72 4.03 2.18
N PRO A 304 9.60 3.40 2.54
CA PRO A 304 9.52 2.66 3.78
C PRO A 304 10.47 1.45 3.72
N GLU A 305 10.88 0.97 4.88
CA GLU A 305 11.45 -0.37 4.93
C GLU A 305 10.46 -1.40 4.43
N LYS A 306 10.96 -2.49 3.85
CA LYS A 306 10.11 -3.50 3.20
C LYS A 306 9.02 -4.03 4.13
N SER A 307 9.30 -4.14 5.41
CA SER A 307 8.35 -4.58 6.44
C SER A 307 7.20 -3.60 6.73
N TYR A 308 7.27 -2.36 6.22
CA TYR A 308 6.24 -1.32 6.33
C TYR A 308 5.61 -0.96 4.98
N CYS A 309 5.97 -1.66 3.90
CA CYS A 309 5.37 -1.42 2.58
C CYS A 309 3.94 -1.94 2.47
N THR A 310 3.66 -3.11 3.07
CA THR A 310 2.32 -3.72 3.08
C THR A 310 1.47 -3.14 4.19
N ASP A 311 0.16 -3.45 4.14
CA ASP A 311 -0.81 -2.99 5.13
C ASP A 311 -0.40 -3.39 6.54
N ASN A 312 -0.35 -2.42 7.44
CA ASN A 312 0.03 -2.63 8.82
C ASN A 312 -0.49 -1.51 9.74
N ALA A 313 -0.69 -1.83 11.01
CA ALA A 313 -1.25 -0.88 11.96
C ALA A 313 -0.29 0.24 12.39
N ALA A 314 1.03 0.08 12.23
CA ALA A 314 1.98 1.15 12.54
C ALA A 314 1.80 2.34 11.58
N MET A 315 1.46 2.09 10.30
CA MET A 315 1.17 3.16 9.35
C MET A 315 -0.09 3.95 9.74
N ILE A 316 -1.08 3.29 10.35
CA ILE A 316 -2.31 3.93 10.84
C ILE A 316 -2.01 4.77 12.08
N ALA A 317 -1.21 4.24 13.00
CA ALA A 317 -0.81 4.97 14.19
C ALA A 317 0.04 6.21 13.88
N VAL A 318 1.00 6.13 12.93
CA VAL A 318 1.83 7.29 12.54
C VAL A 318 1.01 8.37 11.83
N ALA A 319 0.01 7.98 11.03
CA ALA A 319 -0.91 8.93 10.42
C ALA A 319 -1.76 9.65 11.49
N ALA A 320 -2.21 8.93 12.52
CA ALA A 320 -2.93 9.54 13.64
C ALA A 320 -2.07 10.53 14.46
N LEU A 321 -0.74 10.36 14.49
CA LEU A 321 0.17 11.33 15.11
C LEU A 321 0.14 12.69 14.39
N GLN A 322 -0.16 12.72 13.09
CA GLN A 322 -0.26 13.96 12.32
C GLN A 322 -1.59 14.71 12.56
N LYS A 323 -2.49 14.10 13.32
CA LYS A 323 -3.85 14.57 13.56
C LYS A 323 -4.18 14.62 15.07
N PRO A 324 -3.46 15.42 15.86
CA PRO A 324 -3.58 15.38 17.31
C PRO A 324 -5.01 15.74 17.79
N ASP A 325 -5.73 16.56 17.03
CA ASP A 325 -7.04 17.11 17.41
C ASP A 325 -8.23 16.37 16.74
N GLU A 326 -7.98 15.30 15.96
CA GLU A 326 -9.05 14.58 15.24
C GLU A 326 -9.68 13.42 16.03
N ALA A 327 -9.50 13.37 17.36
CA ALA A 327 -10.24 12.40 18.16
C ALA A 327 -11.76 12.74 18.12
N VAL A 328 -12.55 11.71 17.83
CA VAL A 328 -14.01 11.87 17.69
C VAL A 328 -14.76 10.99 18.68
N ASP A 329 -16.03 11.31 18.91
CA ASP A 329 -16.95 10.42 19.60
C ASP A 329 -16.97 9.06 18.90
N PRO A 330 -16.65 7.95 19.59
CA PRO A 330 -16.60 6.62 19.01
C PRO A 330 -17.84 6.24 18.20
N GLN A 331 -19.03 6.69 18.65
CA GLN A 331 -20.30 6.38 17.97
C GLN A 331 -20.43 7.05 16.59
N ARG A 332 -19.63 8.07 16.30
CA ARG A 332 -19.65 8.78 15.01
C ARG A 332 -18.69 8.19 13.98
N VAL A 333 -17.80 7.29 14.38
CA VAL A 333 -16.87 6.64 13.45
C VAL A 333 -17.65 5.65 12.60
N THR A 334 -17.57 5.77 11.30
CA THR A 334 -18.22 4.86 10.34
C THR A 334 -17.23 4.31 9.35
N ALA A 335 -17.31 3.00 9.11
CA ALA A 335 -16.54 2.35 8.05
C ALA A 335 -17.05 2.80 6.67
N ARG A 336 -16.13 3.12 5.75
CA ARG A 336 -16.46 3.56 4.39
C ARG A 336 -15.59 2.83 3.36
N SER A 337 -16.21 2.04 2.50
CA SER A 337 -15.49 1.32 1.44
C SER A 337 -14.81 2.28 0.45
N ARG A 338 -15.32 3.50 0.29
CA ARG A 338 -14.74 4.59 -0.52
C ARG A 338 -14.79 5.87 0.30
N LEU A 339 -13.68 6.60 0.33
CA LEU A 339 -13.65 7.97 0.82
C LEU A 339 -13.79 8.91 -0.39
N ARG A 340 -14.61 9.93 -0.26
CA ARG A 340 -14.81 10.96 -1.30
C ARG A 340 -13.67 11.96 -1.29
#